data_33070128b198af1d2610c781db53b0e6
#
_entry.id   33070128b198af1d2610c781db53b0e6
#
_cell.length_a   1.000
_cell.length_b   1.000
_cell.length_c   1.000
_cell.angle_alpha   90.00
_cell.angle_beta   90.00
_cell.angle_gamma   90.00
#
_symmetry.space_group_name_H-M   'P 1'
#
loop_
_entity.id
_entity.type
_entity.pdbx_description
1 polymer ?
#
loop_
_entity_poly.entity_id
_entity_poly.type
_entity_poly.pdbx_seq_one_letter_code
_entity_poly.pdbx_strand_id
1 'polypeptide(L)'
;MAAWSNLRFRAIVLGLFLVSSACTASDLPATKVKVGDTMEDFTLPDTAGAKHSLYEFKGKKGVMVIFFATQCPYSNAFNHVMAGLAKEYGPRGVTVVGINANKTEPAAEVAEHARAHGLGFPILKDDGNVIANRLGARVTPEVYLLDSNWTVRYHGALGNSHQPTTKPEEASDVEVRPALGSVLAGQAVAQTETKAFGCTIKRI
;
A
#
# COMPACT_ATOMS: atom_id res chain seq x y z
N MET A 1 48.85 53.21 -55.19
CA MET A 1 47.73 53.82 -54.41
C MET A 1 46.74 52.74 -54.10
N ALA A 2 46.80 52.20 -52.90
CA ALA A 2 46.05 51.06 -52.49
C ALA A 2 44.96 51.48 -51.46
N ALA A 3 43.75 51.21 -51.79
CA ALA A 3 42.60 51.47 -50.92
C ALA A 3 42.35 50.23 -50.04
N TRP A 4 42.36 50.41 -48.73
CA TRP A 4 42.04 49.42 -47.73
C TRP A 4 40.51 49.47 -47.47
N SER A 5 39.80 48.34 -47.69
CA SER A 5 38.43 48.16 -47.33
C SER A 5 38.32 47.38 -45.98
N ASN A 6 37.72 48.04 -44.99
CA ASN A 6 37.44 47.47 -43.65
C ASN A 6 36.30 46.46 -43.70
N LEU A 7 36.62 45.21 -43.45
CA LEU A 7 35.63 44.15 -43.29
C LEU A 7 35.21 44.02 -41.76
N ARG A 8 34.08 44.55 -41.45
CA ARG A 8 33.51 44.42 -40.05
C ARG A 8 32.89 43.04 -39.88
N PHE A 9 33.57 42.20 -39.11
CA PHE A 9 32.97 40.94 -38.61
C PHE A 9 31.87 41.26 -37.59
N ARG A 10 30.63 40.97 -37.93
CA ARG A 10 29.50 40.92 -36.96
C ARG A 10 29.47 39.53 -36.33
N ALA A 11 29.88 39.44 -35.06
CA ALA A 11 29.71 38.26 -34.27
C ALA A 11 28.20 38.09 -33.93
N ILE A 12 27.58 37.07 -34.47
CA ILE A 12 26.23 36.65 -34.09
C ILE A 12 26.40 35.77 -32.86
N VAL A 13 26.03 36.31 -31.69
CA VAL A 13 25.92 35.52 -30.45
C VAL A 13 24.57 34.76 -30.49
N LEU A 14 24.66 33.46 -30.79
CA LEU A 14 23.53 32.55 -30.75
C LEU A 14 23.28 32.19 -29.28
N GLY A 15 22.34 32.86 -28.63
CA GLY A 15 21.92 32.55 -27.27
C GLY A 15 21.17 31.24 -27.24
N LEU A 16 21.78 30.21 -26.66
CA LEU A 16 21.16 28.90 -26.40
C LEU A 16 20.24 29.03 -25.17
N PHE A 17 18.95 29.22 -25.39
CA PHE A 17 17.96 29.15 -24.33
C PHE A 17 17.75 27.66 -23.92
N LEU A 18 18.38 27.27 -22.82
CA LEU A 18 18.05 26.02 -22.11
C LEU A 18 16.68 26.19 -21.47
N VAL A 19 15.63 25.67 -22.12
CA VAL A 19 14.31 25.52 -21.52
C VAL A 19 14.38 24.34 -20.53
N SER A 20 14.61 24.63 -19.25
CA SER A 20 14.41 23.65 -18.18
C SER A 20 12.93 23.34 -18.08
N SER A 21 12.48 22.22 -18.67
CA SER A 21 11.17 21.64 -18.37
C SER A 21 11.17 21.14 -16.93
N ALA A 22 10.72 22.00 -16.01
CA ALA A 22 10.32 21.56 -14.69
C ALA A 22 9.11 20.63 -14.87
N CYS A 23 9.32 19.33 -14.66
CA CYS A 23 8.24 18.36 -14.55
C CYS A 23 7.49 18.69 -13.25
N THR A 24 6.44 19.50 -13.36
CA THR A 24 5.50 19.71 -12.27
C THR A 24 4.77 18.38 -12.06
N ALA A 25 5.01 17.73 -10.94
CA ALA A 25 4.16 16.65 -10.46
C ALA A 25 2.74 17.23 -10.36
N SER A 26 1.88 16.79 -11.25
CA SER A 26 0.47 17.19 -11.25
C SER A 26 -0.15 16.70 -9.95
N ASP A 27 -0.56 17.62 -9.08
CA ASP A 27 -1.50 17.39 -7.98
C ASP A 27 -2.87 17.00 -8.58
N LEU A 28 -2.96 15.76 -9.06
CA LEU A 28 -4.25 15.18 -9.35
C LEU A 28 -4.92 14.86 -8.00
N PRO A 29 -6.17 15.26 -7.80
CA PRO A 29 -6.90 14.87 -6.59
C PRO A 29 -6.86 13.33 -6.52
N ALA A 30 -6.36 12.82 -5.40
CA ALA A 30 -6.21 11.39 -5.19
C ALA A 30 -7.58 10.72 -5.34
N THR A 31 -7.84 10.15 -6.51
CA THR A 31 -9.04 9.34 -6.75
C THR A 31 -8.86 8.09 -5.92
N LYS A 32 -9.78 7.85 -4.98
CA LYS A 32 -9.74 6.64 -4.15
C LYS A 32 -9.72 5.41 -5.06
N VAL A 33 -8.79 4.52 -4.80
CA VAL A 33 -8.67 3.26 -5.56
C VAL A 33 -9.90 2.40 -5.33
N LYS A 34 -10.49 1.91 -6.40
CA LYS A 34 -11.71 1.06 -6.39
C LYS A 34 -11.37 -0.35 -6.87
N VAL A 35 -12.28 -1.26 -6.63
CA VAL A 35 -12.22 -2.59 -7.25
C VAL A 35 -12.26 -2.45 -8.77
N GLY A 36 -11.38 -3.17 -9.44
CA GLY A 36 -11.16 -3.08 -10.88
C GLY A 36 -10.07 -2.10 -11.32
N ASP A 37 -9.68 -1.15 -10.48
CA ASP A 37 -8.58 -0.24 -10.76
C ASP A 37 -7.22 -0.97 -10.63
N THR A 38 -6.24 -0.50 -11.38
CA THR A 38 -4.84 -0.92 -11.16
C THR A 38 -4.24 -0.11 -10.04
N MET A 39 -3.69 -0.80 -9.03
CA MET A 39 -2.96 -0.14 -7.96
C MET A 39 -1.58 0.28 -8.46
N GLU A 40 -1.35 1.58 -8.55
CA GLU A 40 -0.05 2.14 -8.89
C GLU A 40 0.98 1.84 -7.80
N ASP A 41 2.24 1.73 -8.20
CA ASP A 41 3.36 1.54 -7.28
C ASP A 41 3.46 2.70 -6.27
N PHE A 42 4.01 2.37 -5.13
CA PHE A 42 4.38 3.34 -4.10
C PHE A 42 5.57 2.82 -3.29
N THR A 43 6.30 3.72 -2.69
CA THR A 43 7.44 3.39 -1.85
C THR A 43 7.19 3.86 -0.42
N LEU A 44 7.33 2.96 0.54
CA LEU A 44 7.27 3.25 1.98
C LEU A 44 8.49 2.66 2.68
N PRO A 45 8.93 3.23 3.80
CA PRO A 45 9.92 2.59 4.66
C PRO A 45 9.30 1.41 5.42
N ASP A 46 10.08 0.39 5.70
CA ASP A 46 9.76 -0.62 6.71
C ASP A 46 10.00 -0.07 8.13
N THR A 47 9.80 -0.90 9.15
CA THR A 47 10.00 -0.52 10.55
C THR A 47 11.48 -0.29 10.93
N ALA A 48 12.43 -0.68 10.08
CA ALA A 48 13.86 -0.42 10.22
C ALA A 48 14.32 0.80 9.40
N GLY A 49 13.44 1.38 8.58
CA GLY A 49 13.71 2.54 7.74
C GLY A 49 14.17 2.21 6.32
N ALA A 50 14.30 0.93 5.95
CA ALA A 50 14.60 0.54 4.57
C ALA A 50 13.37 0.79 3.67
N LYS A 51 13.62 1.39 2.51
CA LYS A 51 12.55 1.72 1.55
C LYS A 51 12.20 0.54 0.67
N HIS A 52 10.91 0.27 0.55
CA HIS A 52 10.35 -0.80 -0.26
C HIS A 52 9.28 -0.28 -1.22
N SER A 53 9.37 -0.66 -2.49
CA SER A 53 8.31 -0.48 -3.47
C SER A 53 7.23 -1.56 -3.25
N LEU A 54 5.94 -1.21 -3.42
CA LEU A 54 4.88 -2.23 -3.42
C LEU A 54 5.17 -3.34 -4.44
N TYR A 55 5.73 -2.97 -5.60
CA TYR A 55 5.98 -3.91 -6.68
C TYR A 55 7.10 -4.91 -6.39
N GLU A 56 7.96 -4.67 -5.38
CA GLU A 56 8.93 -5.67 -4.89
C GLU A 56 8.23 -6.90 -4.30
N PHE A 57 7.02 -6.72 -3.74
CA PHE A 57 6.25 -7.78 -3.11
C PHE A 57 5.42 -8.61 -4.10
N LYS A 58 5.72 -8.53 -5.39
CA LYS A 58 4.99 -9.23 -6.43
C LYS A 58 4.90 -10.74 -6.13
N GLY A 59 3.72 -11.18 -5.70
CA GLY A 59 3.40 -12.58 -5.57
C GLY A 59 3.14 -13.23 -6.94
N LYS A 60 3.30 -14.55 -7.04
CA LYS A 60 3.02 -15.28 -8.28
C LYS A 60 1.57 -15.17 -8.72
N LYS A 61 0.64 -15.01 -7.78
CA LYS A 61 -0.82 -14.94 -7.99
C LYS A 61 -1.43 -13.62 -7.55
N GLY A 62 -0.88 -12.97 -6.52
CA GLY A 62 -1.40 -11.71 -6.03
C GLY A 62 -0.69 -11.18 -4.79
N VAL A 63 -1.13 -10.02 -4.34
CA VAL A 63 -0.66 -9.34 -3.12
C VAL A 63 -1.87 -8.94 -2.28
N MET A 64 -1.82 -9.20 -0.99
CA MET A 64 -2.80 -8.75 -0.03
C MET A 64 -2.20 -7.64 0.84
N VAL A 65 -2.66 -6.41 0.66
CA VAL A 65 -2.29 -5.26 1.48
C VAL A 65 -3.28 -5.12 2.63
N ILE A 66 -2.78 -5.05 3.86
CA ILE A 66 -3.58 -4.92 5.08
C ILE A 66 -3.17 -3.65 5.82
N PHE A 67 -4.07 -2.68 5.93
CA PHE A 67 -3.92 -1.59 6.91
C PHE A 67 -4.24 -2.13 8.30
N PHE A 68 -3.27 -2.03 9.20
CA PHE A 68 -3.41 -2.52 10.58
C PHE A 68 -2.87 -1.51 11.59
N ALA A 69 -3.17 -1.70 12.86
CA ALA A 69 -2.74 -0.83 13.94
C ALA A 69 -2.41 -1.61 15.21
N THR A 70 -1.37 -1.19 15.93
CA THR A 70 -0.91 -1.84 17.16
C THR A 70 -1.80 -1.51 18.36
N GLN A 71 -2.39 -0.31 18.36
CA GLN A 71 -3.25 0.18 19.44
C GLN A 71 -4.75 0.01 19.17
N CYS A 72 -5.12 -0.65 18.07
CA CYS A 72 -6.52 -0.90 17.71
C CYS A 72 -6.99 -2.26 18.21
N PRO A 73 -7.98 -2.36 19.14
CA PRO A 73 -8.48 -3.63 19.63
C PRO A 73 -9.03 -4.53 18.52
N TYR A 74 -9.69 -3.95 17.50
CA TYR A 74 -10.19 -4.69 16.33
C TYR A 74 -9.03 -5.28 15.52
N SER A 75 -7.98 -4.50 15.25
CA SER A 75 -6.80 -5.01 14.54
C SER A 75 -6.09 -6.10 15.33
N ASN A 76 -5.97 -5.92 16.66
CA ASN A 76 -5.30 -6.87 17.53
C ASN A 76 -6.05 -8.22 17.63
N ALA A 77 -7.38 -8.21 17.57
CA ALA A 77 -8.17 -9.42 17.50
C ALA A 77 -7.86 -10.30 16.28
N PHE A 78 -7.36 -9.68 15.19
CA PHE A 78 -7.00 -10.37 13.95
C PHE A 78 -5.49 -10.64 13.78
N ASN A 79 -4.63 -10.34 14.75
CA ASN A 79 -3.20 -10.60 14.62
C ASN A 79 -2.87 -12.05 14.22
N HIS A 80 -3.48 -13.03 14.90
CA HIS A 80 -3.29 -14.45 14.59
C HIS A 80 -3.85 -14.84 13.22
N VAL A 81 -4.95 -14.20 12.76
CA VAL A 81 -5.51 -14.40 11.43
C VAL A 81 -4.56 -13.86 10.37
N MET A 82 -4.02 -12.65 10.54
CA MET A 82 -3.05 -12.05 9.62
C MET A 82 -1.80 -12.93 9.49
N ALA A 83 -1.23 -13.38 10.62
CA ALA A 83 -0.11 -14.31 10.64
C ALA A 83 -0.43 -15.64 9.95
N GLY A 84 -1.61 -16.19 10.23
CA GLY A 84 -2.11 -17.43 9.63
C GLY A 84 -2.28 -17.31 8.11
N LEU A 85 -2.89 -16.23 7.63
CA LEU A 85 -3.05 -15.97 6.19
C LEU A 85 -1.71 -15.85 5.48
N ALA A 86 -0.75 -15.14 6.05
CA ALA A 86 0.58 -15.03 5.47
C ALA A 86 1.27 -16.40 5.34
N LYS A 87 1.18 -17.23 6.38
CA LYS A 87 1.75 -18.59 6.40
C LYS A 87 1.05 -19.52 5.41
N GLU A 88 -0.28 -19.43 5.29
CA GLU A 88 -1.08 -20.29 4.42
C GLU A 88 -0.96 -19.92 2.95
N TYR A 89 -1.07 -18.62 2.64
CA TYR A 89 -1.18 -18.15 1.25
C TYR A 89 0.16 -17.78 0.62
N GLY A 90 1.21 -17.47 1.40
CA GLY A 90 2.54 -17.20 0.89
C GLY A 90 3.08 -18.30 -0.02
N PRO A 91 3.14 -19.57 0.41
CA PRO A 91 3.57 -20.69 -0.42
C PRO A 91 2.68 -20.92 -1.64
N ARG A 92 1.42 -20.50 -1.59
CA ARG A 92 0.43 -20.60 -2.67
C ARG A 92 0.53 -19.46 -3.68
N GLY A 93 1.35 -18.45 -3.42
CA GLY A 93 1.66 -17.36 -4.34
C GLY A 93 0.95 -16.03 -4.06
N VAL A 94 0.37 -15.83 -2.88
CA VAL A 94 -0.14 -14.51 -2.44
C VAL A 94 0.77 -13.97 -1.35
N THR A 95 1.43 -12.84 -1.62
CA THR A 95 2.24 -12.14 -0.62
C THR A 95 1.33 -11.26 0.25
N VAL A 96 1.51 -11.33 1.56
CA VAL A 96 0.87 -10.41 2.52
C VAL A 96 1.81 -9.26 2.82
N VAL A 97 1.30 -8.03 2.81
CA VAL A 97 2.03 -6.82 3.17
C VAL A 97 1.19 -6.01 4.15
N GLY A 98 1.72 -5.71 5.32
CA GLY A 98 1.08 -4.83 6.29
C GLY A 98 1.45 -3.37 6.07
N ILE A 99 0.50 -2.45 6.23
CA ILE A 99 0.76 -1.00 6.29
C ILE A 99 0.25 -0.47 7.61
N ASN A 100 1.14 0.13 8.39
CA ASN A 100 0.76 0.89 9.57
C ASN A 100 0.80 2.38 9.24
N ALA A 101 -0.37 3.02 9.24
CA ALA A 101 -0.55 4.42 8.89
C ALA A 101 -0.96 5.30 10.10
N ASN A 102 -0.91 4.77 11.32
CA ASN A 102 -1.21 5.55 12.51
C ASN A 102 0.00 6.41 12.90
N LYS A 103 -0.20 7.73 12.93
CA LYS A 103 0.84 8.69 13.35
C LYS A 103 1.26 8.53 14.81
N THR A 104 0.39 7.96 15.64
CA THR A 104 0.63 7.74 17.08
C THR A 104 1.41 6.47 17.39
N GLU A 105 1.75 5.67 16.38
CA GLU A 105 2.40 4.37 16.52
C GLU A 105 3.81 4.42 15.88
N PRO A 106 4.88 4.71 16.66
CA PRO A 106 6.25 4.77 16.14
C PRO A 106 6.70 3.43 15.53
N ALA A 107 7.61 3.49 14.56
CA ALA A 107 8.11 2.30 13.86
C ALA A 107 8.66 1.23 14.82
N ALA A 108 9.35 1.63 15.89
CA ALA A 108 9.86 0.70 16.89
C ALA A 108 8.76 -0.06 17.64
N GLU A 109 7.64 0.62 17.97
CA GLU A 109 6.48 -0.01 18.60
C GLU A 109 5.81 -0.99 17.64
N VAL A 110 5.69 -0.61 16.36
CA VAL A 110 5.13 -1.48 15.32
C VAL A 110 5.99 -2.73 15.12
N ALA A 111 7.32 -2.58 15.11
CA ALA A 111 8.25 -3.72 15.01
C ALA A 111 8.14 -4.67 16.21
N GLU A 112 8.06 -4.13 17.43
CA GLU A 112 7.89 -4.92 18.65
C GLU A 112 6.56 -5.68 18.65
N HIS A 113 5.47 -4.99 18.27
CA HIS A 113 4.15 -5.60 18.15
C HIS A 113 4.17 -6.75 17.13
N ALA A 114 4.76 -6.53 15.95
CA ALA A 114 4.88 -7.55 14.91
C ALA A 114 5.61 -8.80 15.42
N ARG A 115 6.72 -8.60 16.13
CA ARG A 115 7.49 -9.68 16.74
C ARG A 115 6.68 -10.43 17.81
N ALA A 116 6.02 -9.72 18.70
CA ALA A 116 5.24 -10.28 19.79
C ALA A 116 4.04 -11.13 19.30
N HIS A 117 3.45 -10.77 18.15
CA HIS A 117 2.28 -11.44 17.58
C HIS A 117 2.61 -12.33 16.37
N GLY A 118 3.90 -12.56 16.06
CA GLY A 118 4.31 -13.45 14.99
C GLY A 118 3.88 -12.99 13.59
N LEU A 119 3.78 -11.67 13.36
CA LEU A 119 3.46 -11.10 12.05
C LEU A 119 4.69 -11.20 11.14
N GLY A 120 4.95 -12.40 10.60
CA GLY A 120 6.12 -12.74 9.81
C GLY A 120 6.05 -12.31 8.35
N PHE A 121 5.39 -11.21 8.04
CA PHE A 121 5.28 -10.63 6.70
C PHE A 121 5.83 -9.19 6.68
N PRO A 122 6.19 -8.62 5.52
CA PRO A 122 6.66 -7.24 5.40
C PRO A 122 5.69 -6.23 5.99
N ILE A 123 6.19 -5.31 6.80
CA ILE A 123 5.40 -4.24 7.42
C ILE A 123 6.02 -2.89 7.08
N LEU A 124 5.21 -2.04 6.46
CA LEU A 124 5.58 -0.71 6.00
C LEU A 124 4.94 0.37 6.86
N LYS A 125 5.65 1.49 7.05
CA LYS A 125 5.17 2.66 7.76
C LYS A 125 4.74 3.76 6.79
N ASP A 126 3.52 4.24 6.97
CA ASP A 126 2.95 5.38 6.23
C ASP A 126 2.72 6.56 7.18
N ASP A 127 3.81 7.11 7.73
CA ASP A 127 3.78 8.17 8.76
C ASP A 127 3.05 9.44 8.29
N GLY A 128 3.13 9.74 6.98
CA GLY A 128 2.45 10.90 6.38
C GLY A 128 1.01 10.62 5.96
N ASN A 129 0.48 9.42 6.17
CA ASN A 129 -0.82 8.97 5.67
C ASN A 129 -1.00 9.13 4.14
N VAL A 130 0.10 9.22 3.39
CA VAL A 130 0.08 9.48 1.95
C VAL A 130 -0.61 8.34 1.22
N ILE A 131 -0.23 7.11 1.54
CA ILE A 131 -0.80 5.92 0.89
C ILE A 131 -2.19 5.62 1.43
N ALA A 132 -2.42 5.75 2.73
CA ALA A 132 -3.76 5.62 3.31
C ALA A 132 -4.76 6.60 2.67
N ASN A 133 -4.34 7.84 2.42
CA ASN A 133 -5.18 8.84 1.75
C ASN A 133 -5.39 8.52 0.27
N ARG A 134 -4.34 8.15 -0.46
CA ARG A 134 -4.39 7.77 -1.88
C ARG A 134 -5.32 6.58 -2.12
N LEU A 135 -5.22 5.55 -1.31
CA LEU A 135 -6.06 4.36 -1.42
C LEU A 135 -7.47 4.58 -0.85
N GLY A 136 -7.65 5.57 0.00
CA GLY A 136 -8.91 5.84 0.67
C GLY A 136 -9.16 4.95 1.88
N ALA A 137 -8.13 4.30 2.43
CA ALA A 137 -8.21 3.50 3.64
C ALA A 137 -8.64 4.38 4.83
N ARG A 138 -9.52 3.88 5.68
CA ARG A 138 -10.14 4.66 6.76
C ARG A 138 -10.02 4.04 8.14
N VAL A 139 -10.03 2.72 8.21
CA VAL A 139 -10.08 1.97 9.47
C VAL A 139 -9.00 0.89 9.51
N THR A 140 -8.84 0.25 10.67
CA THR A 140 -7.95 -0.91 10.83
C THR A 140 -8.68 -2.02 11.60
N PRO A 141 -8.67 -3.28 11.08
CA PRO A 141 -8.02 -3.70 9.84
C PRO A 141 -8.86 -3.39 8.58
N GLU A 142 -8.18 -3.05 7.46
CA GLU A 142 -8.80 -2.85 6.14
C GLU A 142 -7.92 -3.49 5.06
N VAL A 143 -8.51 -4.21 4.11
CA VAL A 143 -7.81 -5.06 3.16
C VAL A 143 -8.01 -4.61 1.72
N TYR A 144 -6.93 -4.64 0.93
CA TYR A 144 -6.93 -4.59 -0.52
C TYR A 144 -6.26 -5.85 -1.05
N LEU A 145 -6.99 -6.67 -1.81
CA LEU A 145 -6.43 -7.85 -2.46
C LEU A 145 -6.22 -7.57 -3.95
N LEU A 146 -5.00 -7.74 -4.41
CA LEU A 146 -4.56 -7.48 -5.77
C LEU A 146 -4.27 -8.81 -6.48
N ASP A 147 -4.55 -8.89 -7.76
CA ASP A 147 -4.06 -9.99 -8.59
C ASP A 147 -2.61 -9.75 -9.08
N SER A 148 -2.09 -10.66 -9.91
CA SER A 148 -0.73 -10.56 -10.46
C SER A 148 -0.51 -9.39 -11.42
N ASN A 149 -1.58 -8.71 -11.85
CA ASN A 149 -1.55 -7.53 -12.70
C ASN A 149 -1.77 -6.24 -11.91
N TRP A 150 -1.73 -6.31 -10.56
CA TRP A 150 -1.99 -5.20 -9.65
C TRP A 150 -3.42 -4.67 -9.67
N THR A 151 -4.35 -5.40 -10.28
CA THR A 151 -5.77 -5.05 -10.29
C THR A 151 -6.37 -5.36 -8.92
N VAL A 152 -7.07 -4.39 -8.33
CA VAL A 152 -7.80 -4.58 -7.07
C VAL A 152 -8.98 -5.51 -7.32
N ARG A 153 -8.95 -6.68 -6.70
CA ARG A 153 -9.98 -7.73 -6.84
C ARG A 153 -10.94 -7.78 -5.66
N TYR A 154 -10.49 -7.25 -4.52
CA TYR A 154 -11.31 -7.14 -3.31
C TYR A 154 -10.85 -5.96 -2.48
N HIS A 155 -11.80 -5.26 -1.87
CA HIS A 155 -11.57 -4.21 -0.90
C HIS A 155 -12.58 -4.33 0.24
N GLY A 156 -12.13 -4.29 1.50
CA GLY A 156 -13.04 -4.31 2.63
C GLY A 156 -12.49 -4.93 3.91
N ALA A 157 -13.36 -5.64 4.61
CA ALA A 157 -13.06 -6.26 5.88
C ALA A 157 -12.07 -7.44 5.75
N LEU A 158 -11.22 -7.59 6.76
CA LEU A 158 -10.42 -8.81 6.91
C LEU A 158 -11.29 -9.98 7.36
N GLY A 159 -12.22 -9.72 8.29
CA GLY A 159 -13.16 -10.69 8.83
C GLY A 159 -14.42 -10.02 9.36
N ASN A 160 -15.39 -10.82 9.78
CA ASN A 160 -16.74 -10.39 10.17
C ASN A 160 -16.90 -10.02 11.66
N SER A 161 -15.84 -10.09 12.47
CA SER A 161 -15.92 -9.74 13.89
C SER A 161 -16.18 -8.24 14.06
N HIS A 162 -17.42 -7.90 14.41
CA HIS A 162 -17.86 -6.53 14.68
C HIS A 162 -17.53 -6.07 16.11
N GLN A 163 -17.05 -7.00 16.95
CA GLN A 163 -16.69 -6.72 18.33
C GLN A 163 -15.21 -6.98 18.56
N PRO A 164 -14.51 -6.10 19.26
CA PRO A 164 -13.17 -6.41 19.74
C PRO A 164 -13.24 -7.67 20.61
N THR A 165 -12.42 -8.67 20.28
CA THR A 165 -12.31 -9.88 21.08
C THR A 165 -10.86 -10.17 21.38
N THR A 166 -10.61 -10.68 22.60
CA THR A 166 -9.31 -11.20 23.01
C THR A 166 -9.17 -12.70 22.73
N LYS A 167 -10.26 -13.32 22.25
CA LYS A 167 -10.28 -14.74 21.94
C LYS A 167 -10.03 -14.95 20.45
N PRO A 168 -8.89 -15.51 20.05
CA PRO A 168 -8.53 -15.73 18.67
C PRO A 168 -9.57 -16.50 17.85
N GLU A 169 -10.21 -17.48 18.47
CA GLU A 169 -11.25 -18.31 17.85
C GLU A 169 -12.53 -17.53 17.48
N GLU A 170 -12.81 -16.42 18.15
CA GLU A 170 -13.97 -15.57 17.86
C GLU A 170 -13.75 -14.64 16.65
N ALA A 171 -12.49 -14.48 16.20
CA ALA A 171 -12.12 -13.72 15.01
C ALA A 171 -11.93 -14.61 13.76
N SER A 172 -12.53 -15.82 13.77
CA SER A 172 -12.22 -16.86 12.79
C SER A 172 -12.89 -16.68 11.42
N ASP A 173 -13.98 -15.94 11.34
CA ASP A 173 -14.70 -15.76 10.08
C ASP A 173 -13.99 -14.72 9.20
N VAL A 174 -13.15 -15.22 8.32
CA VAL A 174 -12.26 -14.42 7.49
C VAL A 174 -12.94 -14.12 6.16
N GLU A 175 -13.55 -12.94 6.04
CA GLU A 175 -14.33 -12.53 4.86
C GLU A 175 -13.49 -12.48 3.57
N VAL A 176 -12.19 -12.24 3.68
CA VAL A 176 -11.29 -12.18 2.51
C VAL A 176 -10.96 -13.57 1.93
N ARG A 177 -11.22 -14.69 2.64
CA ARG A 177 -10.85 -16.04 2.17
C ARG A 177 -11.49 -16.45 0.83
N PRO A 178 -12.79 -16.22 0.58
CA PRO A 178 -13.38 -16.52 -0.72
C PRO A 178 -12.70 -15.75 -1.86
N ALA A 179 -12.38 -14.48 -1.64
CA ALA A 179 -11.66 -13.66 -2.62
C ALA A 179 -10.24 -14.17 -2.88
N LEU A 180 -9.50 -14.57 -1.83
CA LEU A 180 -8.19 -15.22 -1.95
C LEU A 180 -8.26 -16.50 -2.77
N GLY A 181 -9.29 -17.34 -2.55
CA GLY A 181 -9.54 -18.55 -3.33
C GLY A 181 -9.74 -18.24 -4.81
N SER A 182 -10.56 -17.25 -5.13
CA SER A 182 -10.83 -16.80 -6.51
C SER A 182 -9.58 -16.28 -7.20
N VAL A 183 -8.80 -15.43 -6.54
CA VAL A 183 -7.53 -14.87 -7.08
C VAL A 183 -6.52 -16.00 -7.35
N LEU A 184 -6.37 -16.95 -6.43
CA LEU A 184 -5.50 -18.10 -6.63
C LEU A 184 -5.90 -18.95 -7.83
N ALA A 185 -7.21 -19.12 -8.05
CA ALA A 185 -7.76 -19.88 -9.17
C ALA A 185 -7.78 -19.08 -10.49
N GLY A 186 -7.44 -17.78 -10.47
CA GLY A 186 -7.56 -16.89 -11.63
C GLY A 186 -9.01 -16.63 -12.04
N GLN A 187 -9.95 -16.75 -11.08
CA GLN A 187 -11.39 -16.59 -11.31
C GLN A 187 -11.87 -15.21 -10.83
N ALA A 188 -13.06 -14.82 -11.28
CA ALA A 188 -13.72 -13.63 -10.78
C ALA A 188 -14.08 -13.78 -9.30
N VAL A 189 -13.87 -12.70 -8.52
CA VAL A 189 -14.30 -12.64 -7.13
C VAL A 189 -15.79 -12.32 -7.09
N ALA A 190 -16.58 -13.17 -6.44
CA ALA A 190 -18.04 -13.01 -6.39
C ALA A 190 -18.47 -11.80 -5.53
N GLN A 191 -17.83 -11.63 -4.34
CA GLN A 191 -18.04 -10.48 -3.48
C GLN A 191 -16.76 -9.66 -3.44
N THR A 192 -16.74 -8.59 -4.23
CA THR A 192 -15.55 -7.76 -4.45
C THR A 192 -15.36 -6.69 -3.39
N GLU A 193 -16.43 -6.32 -2.69
CA GLU A 193 -16.41 -5.29 -1.65
C GLU A 193 -17.19 -5.73 -0.42
N THR A 194 -16.63 -5.43 0.76
CA THR A 194 -17.32 -5.54 2.04
C THR A 194 -17.04 -4.28 2.87
N LYS A 195 -17.78 -4.08 3.94
CA LYS A 195 -17.57 -2.92 4.80
C LYS A 195 -16.51 -3.23 5.86
N ALA A 196 -15.31 -2.69 5.69
CA ALA A 196 -14.31 -2.69 6.76
C ALA A 196 -14.82 -1.88 7.97
N PHE A 197 -14.55 -2.39 9.16
CA PHE A 197 -14.84 -1.71 10.43
C PHE A 197 -13.70 -1.93 11.40
N GLY A 198 -13.55 -0.95 12.32
CA GLY A 198 -12.45 -0.93 13.27
C GLY A 198 -12.13 0.47 13.72
N CYS A 199 -10.96 0.67 14.29
CA CYS A 199 -10.50 1.98 14.71
C CYS A 199 -10.13 2.85 13.51
N THR A 200 -10.55 4.11 13.53
CA THR A 200 -10.13 5.09 12.51
C THR A 200 -8.62 5.27 12.50
N ILE A 201 -8.01 5.25 11.31
CA ILE A 201 -6.59 5.56 11.12
C ILE A 201 -6.29 6.97 11.67
N LYS A 202 -5.31 7.07 12.58
CA LYS A 202 -4.90 8.33 13.20
C LYS A 202 -4.03 9.11 12.23
N ARG A 203 -4.62 10.15 11.64
CA ARG A 203 -3.97 11.02 10.64
C ARG A 203 -3.23 12.20 11.27
N ILE A 204 -2.39 12.84 10.46
CA ILE A 204 -1.72 14.10 10.77
C ILE A 204 -2.74 15.24 10.73
#